data_18d4fd55f33e547b9902bca09ff73c56
#
_entry.id   18d4fd55f33e547b9902bca09ff73c56
#
_cell.length_a   1.000
_cell.length_b   1.000
_cell.length_c   1.000
_cell.angle_alpha   90.00
_cell.angle_beta   90.00
_cell.angle_gamma   90.00
#
_symmetry.space_group_name_H-M   'P 1'
#
loop_
_entity.id
_entity.type
_entity.pdbx_description
1 polymer ?
#
loop_
_entity_poly.entity_id
_entity_poly.type
_entity_poly.pdbx_seq_one_letter_code
_entity_poly.pdbx_strand_id
1 'polypeptide(L)'
;MRRVYRGKHRDTEHPGKDMGEVYAREIDTILTRMEARPAAFIAESFQSCGGQIIFPDSYLAKVYSRVRKAGGVVIADEVQVGFGRNGTHMWAFQTYGEDVVPDIVTIGGIIF
;
A
#
# COMPACT_ATOMS: atom_id res chain seq x y z
N MET A 1 8.05 0.73 18.48
CA MET A 1 6.80 1.45 18.81
C MET A 1 5.64 0.71 18.18
N ARG A 2 4.66 0.24 18.94
CA ARG A 2 3.53 -0.52 18.38
C ARG A 2 2.62 0.43 17.60
N ARG A 3 2.45 0.18 16.30
CA ARG A 3 1.56 0.99 15.46
C ARG A 3 0.12 0.70 15.86
N VAL A 4 -0.67 1.74 16.11
CA VAL A 4 -2.10 1.61 16.43
C VAL A 4 -2.88 1.91 15.16
N TYR A 5 -3.43 0.88 14.53
CA TYR A 5 -4.29 1.04 13.38
C TYR A 5 -5.68 1.52 13.82
N ARG A 6 -6.15 2.62 13.23
CA ARG A 6 -7.44 3.25 13.55
C ARG A 6 -8.51 2.98 12.50
N GLY A 7 -8.22 2.10 11.52
CA GLY A 7 -9.13 1.74 10.45
C GLY A 7 -10.23 0.78 10.90
N LYS A 8 -10.90 0.19 9.91
CA LYS A 8 -11.99 -0.77 10.08
C LYS A 8 -11.58 -1.99 10.93
N HIS A 9 -10.34 -2.43 10.79
CA HIS A 9 -9.80 -3.55 11.55
C HIS A 9 -8.71 -3.06 12.50
N ARG A 10 -8.83 -3.41 13.75
CA ARG A 10 -7.85 -3.06 14.79
C ARG A 10 -7.03 -4.28 15.17
N ASP A 11 -5.76 -4.09 15.44
CA ASP A 11 -4.87 -5.17 15.90
C ASP A 11 -5.36 -5.82 17.21
N THR A 12 -6.05 -5.06 18.04
CA THR A 12 -6.70 -5.58 19.28
C THR A 12 -7.85 -6.54 19.01
N GLU A 13 -8.53 -6.40 17.86
CA GLU A 13 -9.63 -7.28 17.43
C GLU A 13 -9.12 -8.53 16.71
N HIS A 14 -7.86 -8.51 16.29
CA HIS A 14 -7.20 -9.59 15.55
C HIS A 14 -5.86 -9.99 16.20
N PRO A 15 -5.85 -10.42 17.48
CA PRO A 15 -4.63 -10.73 18.20
C PRO A 15 -3.84 -11.83 17.47
N GLY A 16 -2.54 -11.59 17.25
CA GLY A 16 -1.64 -12.55 16.60
C GLY A 16 -1.82 -12.70 15.09
N LYS A 17 -2.72 -11.92 14.45
CA LYS A 17 -2.88 -11.92 12.99
C LYS A 17 -1.99 -10.90 12.31
N ASP A 18 -1.58 -11.22 11.09
CA ASP A 18 -0.94 -10.27 10.21
C ASP A 18 -1.98 -9.25 9.71
N MET A 19 -1.89 -8.02 10.21
CA MET A 19 -2.82 -6.96 9.85
C MET A 19 -2.74 -6.59 8.36
N GLY A 20 -1.60 -6.74 7.73
CA GLY A 20 -1.48 -6.58 6.28
C GLY A 20 -2.33 -7.56 5.51
N GLU A 21 -2.41 -8.82 5.97
CA GLU A 21 -3.29 -9.81 5.38
C GLU A 21 -4.77 -9.49 5.65
N VAL A 22 -5.11 -9.07 6.86
CA VAL A 22 -6.49 -8.72 7.22
C VAL A 22 -7.03 -7.63 6.30
N TYR A 23 -6.25 -6.56 6.08
CA TYR A 23 -6.66 -5.48 5.17
C TYR A 23 -6.57 -5.88 3.69
N ALA A 24 -5.57 -6.66 3.29
CA ALA A 24 -5.42 -7.07 1.89
C ALA A 24 -6.59 -7.97 1.40
N ARG A 25 -7.26 -8.69 2.29
CA ARG A 25 -8.46 -9.46 1.95
C ARG A 25 -9.64 -8.61 1.48
N GLU A 26 -9.70 -7.34 1.86
CA GLU A 26 -10.72 -6.42 1.32
C GLU A 26 -10.56 -6.25 -0.19
N ILE A 27 -9.34 -6.31 -0.71
CA ILE A 27 -9.07 -6.28 -2.16
C ILE A 27 -9.66 -7.51 -2.85
N ASP A 28 -9.58 -8.70 -2.24
CA ASP A 28 -10.19 -9.91 -2.82
C ASP A 28 -11.70 -9.73 -3.00
N THR A 29 -12.36 -9.11 -2.00
CA THR A 29 -13.80 -8.81 -2.06
C THR A 29 -14.12 -7.84 -3.21
N ILE A 30 -13.29 -6.82 -3.40
CA ILE A 30 -13.47 -5.84 -4.48
C ILE A 30 -13.28 -6.53 -5.83
N LEU A 31 -12.17 -7.26 -6.00
CA LEU A 31 -11.84 -7.95 -7.25
C LEU A 31 -12.93 -8.96 -7.66
N THR A 32 -13.51 -9.67 -6.68
CA THR A 32 -14.60 -10.65 -6.93
C THR A 32 -15.88 -9.97 -7.43
N ARG A 33 -16.13 -8.73 -7.03
CA ARG A 33 -17.31 -7.95 -7.42
C ARG A 33 -17.14 -7.19 -8.74
N MET A 34 -15.92 -7.08 -9.24
CA MET A 34 -15.66 -6.40 -10.50
C MET A 34 -16.16 -7.25 -11.68
N GLU A 35 -16.88 -6.63 -12.60
CA GLU A 35 -17.31 -7.27 -13.85
C GLU A 35 -16.18 -7.44 -14.87
N ALA A 36 -15.11 -6.69 -14.71
CA ALA A 36 -13.94 -6.70 -15.58
C ALA A 36 -12.65 -6.80 -14.77
N ARG A 37 -11.55 -7.13 -15.45
CA ARG A 37 -10.22 -7.14 -14.83
C ARG A 37 -9.84 -5.72 -14.40
N PRO A 38 -9.19 -5.54 -13.24
CA PRO A 38 -8.68 -4.24 -12.84
C PRO A 38 -7.62 -3.77 -13.84
N ALA A 39 -7.67 -2.51 -14.24
CA ALA A 39 -6.60 -1.92 -15.04
C ALA A 39 -5.35 -1.67 -14.16
N ALA A 40 -5.57 -1.07 -13.00
CA ALA A 40 -4.50 -0.73 -12.07
C ALA A 40 -5.02 -0.62 -10.63
N PHE A 41 -4.08 -0.76 -9.69
CA PHE A 41 -4.20 -0.30 -8.32
C PHE A 41 -3.23 0.86 -8.12
N ILE A 42 -3.70 1.98 -7.59
CA ILE A 42 -2.85 3.13 -7.25
C ILE A 42 -3.03 3.47 -5.78
N ALA A 43 -1.93 3.70 -5.09
CA ALA A 43 -1.93 4.21 -3.72
C ALA A 43 -0.65 4.99 -3.42
N GLU A 44 -0.79 5.99 -2.54
CA GLU A 44 0.38 6.57 -1.87
C GLU A 44 1.03 5.49 -1.00
N SER A 45 2.37 5.36 -1.05
CA SER A 45 3.08 4.37 -0.21
C SER A 45 2.96 4.66 1.29
N PHE A 46 2.92 5.93 1.67
CA PHE A 46 2.42 6.43 2.95
C PHE A 46 1.27 7.38 2.63
N GLN A 47 0.07 7.10 3.15
CA GLN A 47 -1.04 8.01 2.92
C GLN A 47 -0.80 9.33 3.66
N SER A 48 -0.73 10.42 2.92
CA SER A 48 -0.53 11.75 3.48
C SER A 48 -1.87 12.44 3.76
N CYS A 49 -2.54 12.96 2.76
CA CYS A 49 -3.82 13.63 2.90
C CYS A 49 -4.95 12.70 3.40
N GLY A 50 -4.83 11.40 3.18
CA GLY A 50 -5.76 10.39 3.67
C GLY A 50 -5.68 10.10 5.17
N GLY A 51 -4.84 10.81 5.93
CA GLY A 51 -4.79 10.68 7.39
C GLY A 51 -3.43 10.35 8.00
N GLN A 52 -2.35 10.56 7.29
CA GLN A 52 -0.98 10.28 7.74
C GLN A 52 -0.81 8.81 8.17
N ILE A 53 -1.20 7.89 7.30
CA ILE A 53 -1.25 6.46 7.60
C ILE A 53 -0.05 5.76 6.97
N ILE A 54 0.68 5.02 7.78
CA ILE A 54 1.65 4.02 7.33
C ILE A 54 0.94 2.67 7.34
N PHE A 55 0.95 1.99 6.20
CA PHE A 55 0.30 0.69 6.07
C PHE A 55 0.94 -0.39 6.97
N PRO A 56 0.21 -1.46 7.31
CA PRO A 56 0.82 -2.66 7.87
C PRO A 56 1.94 -3.20 6.96
N ASP A 57 3.02 -3.69 7.56
CA ASP A 57 4.27 -4.00 6.84
C ASP A 57 4.07 -4.93 5.63
N SER A 58 3.20 -5.93 5.72
CA SER A 58 2.94 -6.88 4.64
C SER A 58 1.85 -6.46 3.64
N TYR A 59 1.15 -5.33 3.89
CA TYR A 59 -0.05 -4.96 3.14
C TYR A 59 0.23 -4.75 1.64
N LEU A 60 1.18 -3.88 1.30
CA LEU A 60 1.45 -3.56 -0.11
C LEU A 60 1.92 -4.78 -0.90
N ALA A 61 2.81 -5.60 -0.36
CA ALA A 61 3.27 -6.84 -1.01
C ALA A 61 2.08 -7.74 -1.36
N LYS A 62 1.15 -7.91 -0.42
CA LYS A 62 -0.04 -8.75 -0.60
C LYS A 62 -1.04 -8.18 -1.60
N VAL A 63 -1.27 -6.87 -1.56
CA VAL A 63 -2.15 -6.19 -2.53
C VAL A 63 -1.56 -6.25 -3.93
N TYR A 64 -0.28 -5.95 -4.09
CA TYR A 64 0.40 -6.00 -5.39
C TYR A 64 0.30 -7.39 -6.02
N SER A 65 0.53 -8.44 -5.22
CA SER A 65 0.38 -9.83 -5.69
C SER A 65 -1.05 -10.12 -6.18
N ARG A 66 -2.07 -9.69 -5.43
CA ARG A 66 -3.48 -9.91 -5.78
C ARG A 66 -3.88 -9.18 -7.06
N VAL A 67 -3.53 -7.93 -7.18
CA VAL A 67 -3.83 -7.10 -8.36
C VAL A 67 -3.17 -7.67 -9.61
N ARG A 68 -1.89 -8.04 -9.53
CA ARG A 68 -1.17 -8.66 -10.65
C ARG A 68 -1.77 -10.00 -11.06
N LYS A 69 -2.16 -10.84 -10.11
CA LYS A 69 -2.87 -12.11 -10.40
C LYS A 69 -4.20 -11.87 -11.11
N ALA A 70 -4.87 -10.76 -10.82
CA ALA A 70 -6.11 -10.37 -11.49
C ALA A 70 -5.87 -9.70 -12.87
N GLY A 71 -4.61 -9.47 -13.25
CA GLY A 71 -4.21 -8.92 -14.55
C GLY A 71 -4.03 -7.40 -14.57
N GLY A 72 -4.08 -6.73 -13.41
CA GLY A 72 -3.81 -5.30 -13.29
C GLY A 72 -2.35 -4.97 -13.03
N VAL A 73 -1.99 -3.70 -13.20
CA VAL A 73 -0.69 -3.15 -12.82
C VAL A 73 -0.77 -2.42 -11.47
N VAL A 74 0.36 -2.23 -10.82
CA VAL A 74 0.42 -1.51 -9.54
C VAL A 74 1.22 -0.23 -9.67
N ILE A 75 0.67 0.85 -9.13
CA ILE A 75 1.22 2.20 -9.23
C ILE A 75 1.47 2.71 -7.82
N ALA A 76 2.72 3.02 -7.49
CA ALA A 76 3.06 3.72 -6.26
C ALA A 76 3.02 5.22 -6.49
N ASP A 77 2.17 5.92 -5.77
CA ASP A 77 2.16 7.37 -5.75
C ASP A 77 3.18 7.87 -4.72
N GLU A 78 4.29 8.40 -5.23
CA GLU A 78 5.40 8.92 -4.44
C GLU A 78 5.48 10.46 -4.47
N VAL A 79 4.44 11.12 -4.97
CA VAL A 79 4.40 12.58 -5.09
C VAL A 79 4.68 13.27 -3.74
N GLN A 80 4.11 12.78 -2.65
CA GLN A 80 4.29 13.35 -1.30
C GLN A 80 5.42 12.71 -0.50
N VAL A 81 5.76 11.46 -0.78
CA VAL A 81 6.58 10.65 0.13
C VAL A 81 7.89 10.15 -0.49
N GLY A 82 8.10 10.41 -1.77
CA GLY A 82 9.33 10.08 -2.48
C GLY A 82 10.51 11.01 -2.14
N PHE A 83 11.60 10.81 -2.83
CA PHE A 83 12.82 11.61 -2.73
C PHE A 83 13.42 11.67 -1.33
N GLY A 84 13.47 10.55 -0.63
CA GLY A 84 14.10 10.42 0.67
C GLY A 84 13.34 11.03 1.84
N ARG A 85 12.08 11.43 1.66
CA ARG A 85 11.27 12.05 2.73
C ARG A 85 11.11 11.15 3.96
N ASN A 86 11.13 9.83 3.77
CA ASN A 86 11.06 8.86 4.87
C ASN A 86 12.37 8.74 5.68
N GLY A 87 13.47 9.34 5.21
CA GLY A 87 14.76 9.38 5.87
C GLY A 87 15.64 8.13 5.70
N THR A 88 15.15 7.05 5.15
CA THR A 88 15.86 5.78 5.02
C THR A 88 16.04 5.29 3.58
N HIS A 89 15.10 5.61 2.70
CA HIS A 89 15.06 5.14 1.32
C HIS A 89 14.69 6.27 0.38
N MET A 90 15.08 6.17 -0.89
CA MET A 90 14.70 7.12 -1.93
C MET A 90 13.18 7.15 -2.14
N TRP A 91 12.54 5.99 -2.15
CA TRP A 91 11.11 5.82 -2.34
C TRP A 91 10.47 5.18 -1.12
N ALA A 92 9.28 5.65 -0.74
CA ALA A 92 8.63 5.16 0.47
C ALA A 92 8.17 3.70 0.35
N PHE A 93 7.81 3.21 -0.84
CA PHE A 93 7.46 1.80 -1.03
C PHE A 93 8.59 0.85 -0.64
N GLN A 94 9.86 1.27 -0.77
CA GLN A 94 11.02 0.45 -0.42
C GLN A 94 11.10 0.12 1.08
N THR A 95 10.43 0.92 1.92
CA THR A 95 10.41 0.68 3.38
C THR A 95 9.61 -0.57 3.77
N TYR A 96 8.79 -1.11 2.86
CA TYR A 96 7.97 -2.29 3.10
C TYR A 96 8.65 -3.61 2.69
N GLY A 97 9.83 -3.55 2.10
CA GLY A 97 10.63 -4.70 1.73
C GLY A 97 11.06 -4.71 0.27
N GLU A 98 12.07 -5.51 -0.03
CA GLU A 98 12.66 -5.61 -1.38
C GLU A 98 11.67 -6.17 -2.43
N ASP A 99 10.70 -6.95 -1.99
CA ASP A 99 9.66 -7.54 -2.86
C ASP A 99 8.55 -6.55 -3.24
N VAL A 100 8.51 -5.38 -2.60
CA VAL A 100 7.50 -4.35 -2.88
C VAL A 100 8.02 -3.45 -3.99
N VAL A 101 7.85 -3.90 -5.22
CA VAL A 101 8.26 -3.17 -6.43
C VAL A 101 7.02 -2.83 -7.26
N PRO A 102 6.64 -1.56 -7.39
CA PRO A 102 5.54 -1.14 -8.26
C PRO A 102 5.94 -1.27 -9.75
N ASP A 103 4.94 -1.35 -10.62
CA ASP A 103 5.16 -1.33 -12.08
C ASP A 103 5.35 0.12 -12.57
N ILE A 104 4.71 1.07 -11.90
CA ILE A 104 4.78 2.50 -12.22
C ILE A 104 4.95 3.28 -10.92
N VAL A 105 5.76 4.32 -10.97
CA VAL A 105 5.92 5.29 -9.86
C VAL A 105 5.50 6.66 -10.37
N THR A 106 4.55 7.31 -9.70
CA THR A 106 4.23 8.70 -9.98
C THR A 106 5.08 9.62 -9.11
N ILE A 107 5.64 10.63 -9.73
CA ILE A 107 6.44 11.66 -9.08
C ILE A 107 5.95 13.02 -9.56
N GLY A 108 6.08 14.03 -8.74
CA GLY A 108 5.64 15.35 -9.14
C GLY A 108 5.68 16.31 -7.97
N GLY A 109 5.09 17.49 -8.19
CA GLY A 109 5.14 18.57 -7.24
C GLY A 109 6.38 19.43 -7.39
N ILE A 110 6.48 20.43 -6.54
CA ILE A 110 7.58 21.37 -6.55
C ILE A 110 8.69 20.79 -5.67
N ILE A 111 9.78 20.42 -6.30
CA ILE A 111 11.02 20.06 -5.60
C ILE A 111 11.80 21.36 -5.47
N PHE A 112 11.81 21.92 -4.30
CA PHE A 112 12.66 23.06 -3.93
C PHE A 112 13.70 22.61 -2.93
#